data_0a598e154e3d749a1ef37895476ad3fe
#
_entry.id   0a598e154e3d749a1ef37895476ad3fe
#
_cell.length_a   1.000
_cell.length_b   1.000
_cell.length_c   1.000
_cell.angle_alpha   90.00
_cell.angle_beta   90.00
_cell.angle_gamma   90.00
#
_symmetry.space_group_name_H-M   'P 1'
#
loop_
_entity.id
_entity.type
_entity.pdbx_description
1 polymer ?
#
loop_
_entity_poly.entity_id
_entity_poly.type
_entity_poly.pdbx_seq_one_letter_code
_entity_poly.pdbx_strand_id
1 'polypeptide(L)'
;MRPDAADSVRVQPDQTRPDRTRPGQTHPDRTHPDRARPDEVIRHGRSLLQHGPLNDRVYLMKLDESDLPGLPGLSGLPGTTSIIDRMEELAAYHGYTRLFARVPEHAAHRFLARGFAVEARVPGMCRGRTAGCFMGRHLWDARAVPRRPGLLCEVLALANARRAGLEQGTACARHGSQPSDATSGTQEIEPKPKTGRVIELNPDHAPALARLYAATFATYPFPVHDPAYLARSMAEGVLFHGIADGDDLHGHDSGPTRGNDLLAAASAEVDMAWRCAEMTDFATRPEARGRGAALRLLRHMEERVRRMGILTAYTIARAESHAMNVVFARAGYTLAGTLHNNTNIGGGLESMNVWYRHLPE
;
A
#
# COMPACT_ATOMS: atom_id res chain seq x y z
N MET A 1 6.37 -17.84 74.52
CA MET A 1 5.52 -18.76 73.79
C MET A 1 5.38 -18.27 72.35
N ARG A 2 6.05 -18.91 71.42
CA ARG A 2 5.83 -18.82 69.98
C ARG A 2 4.88 -19.94 69.56
N PRO A 3 4.07 -19.77 68.53
CA PRO A 3 3.82 -20.82 67.54
C PRO A 3 4.13 -20.29 66.15
N ASP A 4 4.89 -20.95 65.45
CA ASP A 4 4.77 -22.09 64.55
C ASP A 4 4.44 -21.68 63.11
N ALA A 5 5.30 -22.16 62.24
CA ALA A 5 5.45 -22.04 60.82
C ALA A 5 4.19 -22.44 60.03
N ALA A 6 3.87 -21.64 59.02
CA ALA A 6 2.93 -22.02 57.96
C ALA A 6 3.72 -22.43 56.69
N ASP A 7 3.49 -23.64 56.30
CA ASP A 7 3.98 -24.33 55.12
C ASP A 7 3.73 -23.57 53.80
N SER A 8 4.78 -23.29 53.07
CA SER A 8 4.71 -22.84 51.69
C SER A 8 4.60 -24.06 50.78
N VAL A 9 3.39 -24.32 50.29
CA VAL A 9 3.16 -25.31 49.21
C VAL A 9 3.74 -24.75 47.92
N ARG A 10 4.88 -25.30 47.50
CA ARG A 10 5.41 -25.17 46.14
C ARG A 10 4.50 -25.92 45.17
N VAL A 11 3.75 -25.16 44.34
CA VAL A 11 3.09 -25.72 43.16
C VAL A 11 4.17 -25.95 42.10
N GLN A 12 4.47 -27.19 41.80
CA GLN A 12 5.26 -27.60 40.65
C GLN A 12 4.41 -27.39 39.40
N PRO A 13 4.99 -26.86 38.26
CA PRO A 13 4.26 -26.80 37.00
C PRO A 13 4.09 -28.22 36.43
N ASP A 14 2.85 -28.50 36.06
CA ASP A 14 2.43 -29.74 35.39
C ASP A 14 3.14 -29.92 34.04
N GLN A 15 4.00 -30.93 33.95
CA GLN A 15 4.75 -31.32 32.74
C GLN A 15 3.99 -32.37 31.94
N THR A 16 2.74 -32.12 31.55
CA THR A 16 2.03 -33.00 30.60
C THR A 16 1.17 -32.22 29.62
N ARG A 17 1.79 -31.41 28.76
CA ARG A 17 1.24 -31.09 27.47
C ARG A 17 2.14 -31.68 26.40
N PRO A 18 1.63 -32.58 25.53
CA PRO A 18 2.41 -33.09 24.42
C PRO A 18 2.69 -31.95 23.46
N ASP A 19 3.97 -31.72 23.24
CA ASP A 19 4.53 -30.86 22.20
C ASP A 19 3.97 -31.29 20.83
N ARG A 20 3.06 -30.48 20.26
CA ARG A 20 2.58 -30.66 18.90
C ARG A 20 3.52 -29.95 17.91
N THR A 21 4.79 -30.16 18.03
CA THR A 21 5.73 -29.92 16.94
C THR A 21 5.51 -31.01 15.88
N ARG A 22 4.86 -30.64 14.78
CA ARG A 22 4.86 -31.48 13.58
C ARG A 22 6.31 -31.63 13.13
N PRO A 23 6.83 -32.84 12.98
CA PRO A 23 8.20 -33.05 12.54
C PRO A 23 8.34 -32.65 11.07
N GLY A 24 9.32 -31.77 10.77
CA GLY A 24 10.01 -31.79 9.50
C GLY A 24 9.30 -31.16 8.32
N GLN A 25 8.95 -29.86 8.40
CA GLN A 25 8.90 -29.04 7.19
C GLN A 25 10.10 -28.07 7.20
N THR A 26 11.29 -28.61 6.95
CA THR A 26 12.37 -27.82 6.41
C THR A 26 11.93 -27.36 5.03
N HIS A 27 11.64 -26.08 4.89
CA HIS A 27 11.41 -25.49 3.58
C HIS A 27 12.68 -25.75 2.74
N PRO A 28 12.61 -26.43 1.61
CA PRO A 28 13.76 -26.54 0.73
C PRO A 28 14.18 -25.12 0.38
N ASP A 29 15.48 -24.85 0.41
CA ASP A 29 16.09 -23.61 -0.02
C ASP A 29 15.65 -23.38 -1.49
N ARG A 30 14.50 -22.68 -1.64
CA ARG A 30 13.89 -22.41 -2.96
C ARG A 30 14.57 -21.20 -3.56
N THR A 31 15.78 -21.38 -4.05
CA THR A 31 16.32 -20.56 -5.13
C THR A 31 15.52 -20.88 -6.40
N HIS A 32 14.27 -20.41 -6.46
CA HIS A 32 13.47 -20.53 -7.67
C HIS A 32 14.01 -19.58 -8.72
N PRO A 33 14.49 -20.08 -9.88
CA PRO A 33 14.92 -19.23 -11.00
C PRO A 33 13.76 -18.32 -11.53
N ASP A 34 12.51 -18.61 -11.19
CA ASP A 34 11.34 -17.87 -11.63
C ASP A 34 10.97 -16.62 -10.80
N ARG A 35 11.71 -16.30 -9.72
CA ARG A 35 11.44 -15.09 -8.91
C ARG A 35 11.60 -13.76 -9.66
N ALA A 36 12.12 -13.79 -10.87
CA ALA A 36 12.26 -12.61 -11.72
C ALA A 36 10.99 -12.31 -12.55
N ARG A 37 10.02 -13.22 -12.60
CA ARG A 37 8.79 -13.00 -13.36
C ARG A 37 7.78 -12.24 -12.52
N PRO A 38 7.11 -11.20 -13.08
CA PRO A 38 5.97 -10.56 -12.44
C PRO A 38 4.88 -11.58 -12.14
N ASP A 39 4.14 -11.34 -11.05
CA ASP A 39 2.95 -12.12 -10.77
C ASP A 39 1.91 -11.92 -11.89
N GLU A 40 1.15 -12.95 -12.17
CA GLU A 40 0.09 -12.91 -13.18
C GLU A 40 -1.27 -12.54 -12.59
N VAL A 41 -2.11 -11.92 -13.40
CA VAL A 41 -3.50 -11.58 -13.06
C VAL A 41 -4.43 -12.49 -13.83
N ILE A 42 -5.29 -13.22 -13.10
CA ILE A 42 -6.26 -14.16 -13.66
C ILE A 42 -7.68 -13.79 -13.21
N ARG A 43 -8.68 -14.30 -13.96
CA ARG A 43 -10.10 -14.19 -13.59
C ARG A 43 -10.61 -15.50 -13.01
N HIS A 44 -11.47 -15.38 -12.01
CA HIS A 44 -12.33 -16.45 -11.53
C HIS A 44 -13.75 -15.89 -11.42
N GLY A 45 -14.66 -16.34 -12.27
CA GLY A 45 -15.94 -15.68 -12.44
C GLY A 45 -15.74 -14.20 -12.84
N ARG A 46 -16.25 -13.29 -12.03
CA ARG A 46 -16.07 -11.84 -12.19
C ARG A 46 -14.98 -11.26 -11.29
N SER A 47 -14.46 -12.07 -10.38
CA SER A 47 -13.38 -11.68 -9.47
C SER A 47 -12.03 -11.67 -10.17
N LEU A 48 -11.08 -10.85 -9.65
CA LEU A 48 -9.72 -10.77 -10.14
C LEU A 48 -8.75 -11.25 -9.06
N LEU A 49 -7.87 -12.17 -9.44
CA LEU A 49 -6.78 -12.69 -8.60
C LEU A 49 -5.44 -12.32 -9.22
N GLN A 50 -4.48 -11.91 -8.39
CA GLN A 50 -3.07 -11.86 -8.72
C GLN A 50 -2.36 -12.98 -7.97
N HIS A 51 -1.49 -13.74 -8.64
CA HIS A 51 -0.65 -14.73 -7.96
C HIS A 51 0.67 -14.91 -8.68
N GLY A 52 1.69 -15.33 -7.94
CA GLY A 52 2.98 -15.63 -8.53
C GLY A 52 4.09 -15.81 -7.49
N PRO A 53 5.25 -16.29 -7.96
CA PRO A 53 6.39 -16.59 -7.10
C PRO A 53 7.09 -15.32 -6.59
N LEU A 54 6.91 -14.17 -7.25
CA LEU A 54 7.54 -12.92 -6.84
C LEU A 54 7.03 -12.50 -5.45
N ASN A 55 5.71 -12.45 -5.27
CA ASN A 55 5.10 -12.12 -3.99
C ASN A 55 4.83 -13.37 -3.12
N ASP A 56 4.99 -14.57 -3.65
CA ASP A 56 4.75 -15.84 -2.97
C ASP A 56 3.38 -15.84 -2.28
N ARG A 57 2.34 -15.41 -3.02
CA ARG A 57 0.98 -15.26 -2.51
C ARG A 57 -0.08 -15.41 -3.60
N VAL A 58 -1.34 -15.62 -3.16
CA VAL A 58 -2.54 -15.35 -3.96
C VAL A 58 -3.22 -14.12 -3.38
N TYR A 59 -3.50 -13.13 -4.23
CA TYR A 59 -4.16 -11.87 -3.85
C TYR A 59 -5.48 -11.71 -4.58
N LEU A 60 -6.60 -11.68 -3.85
CA LEU A 60 -7.90 -11.28 -4.37
C LEU A 60 -7.97 -9.76 -4.47
N MET A 61 -7.68 -9.23 -5.66
CA MET A 61 -7.63 -7.80 -5.95
C MET A 61 -9.02 -7.18 -6.01
N LYS A 62 -9.95 -7.90 -6.64
CA LYS A 62 -11.35 -7.49 -6.80
C LYS A 62 -12.27 -8.66 -6.56
N LEU A 63 -13.15 -8.53 -5.58
CA LEU A 63 -14.21 -9.49 -5.29
C LEU A 63 -15.48 -9.11 -6.05
N ASP A 64 -16.05 -10.06 -6.79
CA ASP A 64 -17.47 -10.08 -7.13
C ASP A 64 -18.17 -11.02 -6.14
N GLU A 65 -19.18 -10.51 -5.46
CA GLU A 65 -19.84 -11.29 -4.39
C GLU A 65 -20.59 -12.52 -4.90
N SER A 66 -20.90 -12.56 -6.20
CA SER A 66 -21.49 -13.75 -6.82
C SER A 66 -20.55 -14.97 -6.83
N ASP A 67 -19.24 -14.74 -6.70
CA ASP A 67 -18.23 -15.80 -6.64
C ASP A 67 -18.00 -16.33 -5.21
N LEU A 68 -18.71 -15.77 -4.20
CA LEU A 68 -18.67 -16.26 -2.82
C LEU A 68 -19.57 -17.47 -2.62
N PRO A 69 -19.22 -18.41 -1.72
CA PRO A 69 -20.05 -19.59 -1.44
C PRO A 69 -21.37 -19.20 -0.77
N GLY A 70 -22.46 -19.86 -1.15
CA GLY A 70 -23.71 -19.86 -0.37
C GLY A 70 -24.59 -18.62 -0.46
N LEU A 71 -24.59 -17.87 -1.57
CA LEU A 71 -25.66 -16.90 -1.83
C LEU A 71 -26.93 -17.64 -2.26
N PRO A 72 -28.10 -17.37 -1.61
CA PRO A 72 -29.38 -17.94 -2.06
C PRO A 72 -29.67 -17.52 -3.50
N GLY A 73 -29.84 -18.49 -4.39
CA GLY A 73 -30.15 -18.28 -5.82
C GLY A 73 -29.04 -18.55 -6.82
N LEU A 74 -27.77 -18.67 -6.38
CA LEU A 74 -26.63 -19.02 -7.25
C LEU A 74 -25.89 -20.29 -6.79
N SER A 75 -26.25 -20.83 -5.64
CA SER A 75 -25.75 -22.12 -5.15
C SER A 75 -26.44 -23.27 -5.85
N GLY A 76 -25.84 -23.79 -6.91
CA GLY A 76 -26.43 -25.00 -7.48
C GLY A 76 -25.96 -25.45 -8.85
N LEU A 77 -24.99 -24.83 -9.46
CA LEU A 77 -24.29 -25.51 -10.54
C LEU A 77 -23.24 -26.43 -9.91
N PRO A 78 -23.40 -27.78 -10.01
CA PRO A 78 -22.38 -28.71 -9.54
C PRO A 78 -21.09 -28.41 -10.27
N GLY A 79 -20.04 -28.02 -9.51
CA GLY A 79 -18.71 -27.78 -10.04
C GLY A 79 -18.19 -26.33 -9.99
N THR A 80 -18.94 -25.36 -9.46
CA THR A 80 -18.39 -24.00 -9.27
C THR A 80 -17.61 -23.92 -7.95
N THR A 81 -16.31 -23.97 -8.07
CA THR A 81 -15.38 -23.70 -6.94
C THR A 81 -15.57 -22.25 -6.47
N SER A 82 -15.73 -22.05 -5.16
CA SER A 82 -15.81 -20.68 -4.62
C SER A 82 -14.49 -19.93 -4.79
N ILE A 83 -14.54 -18.59 -4.80
CA ILE A 83 -13.33 -17.78 -4.92
C ILE A 83 -12.31 -18.06 -3.80
N ILE A 84 -12.78 -18.37 -2.58
CA ILE A 84 -11.89 -18.69 -1.46
C ILE A 84 -11.23 -20.07 -1.68
N ASP A 85 -12.00 -21.07 -2.12
CA ASP A 85 -11.46 -22.40 -2.46
C ASP A 85 -10.44 -22.28 -3.59
N ARG A 86 -10.73 -21.46 -4.62
CA ARG A 86 -9.80 -21.22 -5.72
C ARG A 86 -8.49 -20.58 -5.24
N MET A 87 -8.55 -19.64 -4.30
CA MET A 87 -7.33 -19.06 -3.70
C MET A 87 -6.50 -20.14 -2.97
N GLU A 88 -7.15 -21.03 -2.22
CA GLU A 88 -6.48 -22.11 -1.49
C GLU A 88 -5.89 -23.15 -2.45
N GLU A 89 -6.62 -23.54 -3.50
CA GLU A 89 -6.12 -24.44 -4.56
C GLU A 89 -4.86 -23.90 -5.23
N LEU A 90 -4.89 -22.61 -5.65
CA LEU A 90 -3.73 -21.97 -6.27
C LEU A 90 -2.54 -21.94 -5.33
N ALA A 91 -2.76 -21.58 -4.07
CA ALA A 91 -1.69 -21.55 -3.09
C ALA A 91 -1.11 -22.94 -2.83
N ALA A 92 -1.94 -23.96 -2.71
CA ALA A 92 -1.50 -25.33 -2.51
C ALA A 92 -0.73 -25.87 -3.73
N TYR A 93 -1.26 -25.63 -4.94
CA TYR A 93 -0.63 -26.10 -6.19
C TYR A 93 0.77 -25.51 -6.41
N HIS A 94 0.90 -24.20 -6.21
CA HIS A 94 2.17 -23.49 -6.40
C HIS A 94 3.04 -23.44 -5.13
N GLY A 95 2.50 -23.86 -3.97
CA GLY A 95 3.18 -23.82 -2.67
C GLY A 95 3.40 -22.41 -2.16
N TYR A 96 2.49 -21.48 -2.44
CA TYR A 96 2.58 -20.12 -1.89
C TYR A 96 2.33 -20.09 -0.39
N THR A 97 2.92 -19.11 0.28
CA THR A 97 2.92 -19.04 1.74
C THR A 97 1.90 -18.05 2.31
N ARG A 98 1.14 -17.34 1.44
CA ARG A 98 0.16 -16.33 1.88
C ARG A 98 -1.06 -16.26 0.99
N LEU A 99 -2.22 -16.09 1.62
CA LEU A 99 -3.45 -15.62 0.99
C LEU A 99 -3.73 -14.19 1.45
N PHE A 100 -4.16 -13.33 0.52
CA PHE A 100 -4.45 -11.94 0.80
C PHE A 100 -5.71 -11.52 0.03
N ALA A 101 -6.59 -10.71 0.64
CA ALA A 101 -7.84 -10.30 0.01
C ALA A 101 -8.23 -8.88 0.42
N ARG A 102 -8.78 -8.12 -0.53
CA ARG A 102 -9.47 -6.85 -0.30
C ARG A 102 -10.98 -7.08 -0.50
N VAL A 103 -11.74 -6.96 0.59
CA VAL A 103 -13.16 -7.30 0.60
C VAL A 103 -14.00 -6.25 1.33
N PRO A 104 -15.28 -6.08 1.02
CA PRO A 104 -16.18 -5.24 1.82
C PRO A 104 -16.42 -5.91 3.18
N GLU A 105 -16.61 -5.10 4.23
CA GLU A 105 -16.73 -5.57 5.61
C GLU A 105 -17.82 -6.62 5.80
N HIS A 106 -18.96 -6.48 5.12
CA HIS A 106 -20.05 -7.46 5.22
C HIS A 106 -19.68 -8.84 4.67
N ALA A 107 -18.68 -8.94 3.79
CA ALA A 107 -18.19 -10.22 3.27
C ALA A 107 -17.06 -10.82 4.14
N ALA A 108 -16.45 -10.02 5.05
CA ALA A 108 -15.28 -10.43 5.82
C ALA A 108 -15.50 -11.69 6.66
N HIS A 109 -16.71 -11.90 7.20
CA HIS A 109 -17.03 -13.08 8.02
C HIS A 109 -16.79 -14.41 7.30
N ARG A 110 -16.94 -14.45 5.96
CA ARG A 110 -16.70 -15.65 5.14
C ARG A 110 -15.22 -16.00 5.07
N PHE A 111 -14.36 -14.97 5.02
CA PHE A 111 -12.91 -15.12 5.06
C PHE A 111 -12.42 -15.47 6.46
N LEU A 112 -13.00 -14.85 7.51
CA LEU A 112 -12.70 -15.21 8.91
C LEU A 112 -12.97 -16.69 9.18
N ALA A 113 -14.11 -17.24 8.68
CA ALA A 113 -14.45 -18.66 8.80
C ALA A 113 -13.42 -19.61 8.13
N ARG A 114 -12.59 -19.09 7.21
CA ARG A 114 -11.52 -19.82 6.51
C ARG A 114 -10.12 -19.47 7.07
N GLY A 115 -10.04 -18.90 8.27
CA GLY A 115 -8.79 -18.62 8.98
C GLY A 115 -8.02 -17.39 8.52
N PHE A 116 -8.65 -16.48 7.74
CA PHE A 116 -8.09 -15.16 7.52
C PHE A 116 -8.25 -14.29 8.77
N ALA A 117 -7.37 -13.28 8.89
CA ALA A 117 -7.47 -12.23 9.89
C ALA A 117 -7.62 -10.86 9.19
N VAL A 118 -8.27 -9.91 9.84
CA VAL A 118 -8.30 -8.52 9.38
C VAL A 118 -6.98 -7.86 9.76
N GLU A 119 -6.17 -7.49 8.78
CA GLU A 119 -4.87 -6.83 8.98
C GLU A 119 -4.98 -5.29 8.87
N ALA A 120 -5.92 -4.80 8.05
CA ALA A 120 -6.24 -3.38 8.00
C ALA A 120 -7.74 -3.19 7.68
N ARG A 121 -8.31 -2.11 8.24
CA ARG A 121 -9.72 -1.75 8.05
C ARG A 121 -9.82 -0.27 7.69
N VAL A 122 -10.36 0.02 6.51
CA VAL A 122 -10.57 1.38 6.00
C VAL A 122 -12.06 1.72 6.10
N PRO A 123 -12.49 2.51 7.09
CA PRO A 123 -13.87 2.95 7.22
C PRO A 123 -14.35 3.68 5.96
N GLY A 124 -15.60 3.48 5.56
CA GLY A 124 -16.19 4.19 4.42
C GLY A 124 -15.53 3.94 3.06
N MET A 125 -14.64 2.96 2.92
CA MET A 125 -13.94 2.67 1.66
C MET A 125 -14.90 2.36 0.53
N CYS A 126 -16.00 1.66 0.85
CA CYS A 126 -17.03 1.31 -0.11
C CYS A 126 -18.11 2.42 -0.10
N ARG A 127 -18.06 3.31 -1.08
CA ARG A 127 -19.02 4.40 -1.32
C ARG A 127 -19.25 5.33 -0.13
N GLY A 128 -18.22 5.55 0.71
CA GLY A 128 -18.31 6.39 1.91
C GLY A 128 -19.14 5.78 3.06
N ARG A 129 -19.63 4.54 2.93
CA ARG A 129 -20.57 3.91 3.88
C ARG A 129 -20.01 2.68 4.58
N THR A 130 -19.64 1.67 3.81
CA THR A 130 -19.15 0.39 4.34
C THR A 130 -17.62 0.39 4.35
N ALA A 131 -17.02 -0.21 5.38
CA ALA A 131 -15.59 -0.35 5.42
C ALA A 131 -15.08 -1.36 4.38
N GLY A 132 -13.87 -1.15 3.88
CA GLY A 132 -13.08 -2.15 3.19
C GLY A 132 -12.13 -2.82 4.17
N CYS A 133 -12.03 -4.13 4.10
CA CYS A 133 -11.13 -4.95 4.91
C CYS A 133 -10.03 -5.55 4.05
N PHE A 134 -8.81 -5.40 4.51
CA PHE A 134 -7.64 -6.09 3.98
C PHE A 134 -7.40 -7.30 4.87
N MET A 135 -7.57 -8.49 4.29
CA MET A 135 -7.57 -9.74 5.02
C MET A 135 -6.38 -10.59 4.61
N GLY A 136 -5.64 -11.11 5.59
CA GLY A 136 -4.49 -11.96 5.38
C GLY A 136 -4.62 -13.31 6.05
N ARG A 137 -4.08 -14.37 5.40
CA ARG A 137 -3.87 -15.67 6.02
C ARG A 137 -2.47 -16.15 5.66
N HIS A 138 -1.64 -16.33 6.67
CA HIS A 138 -0.32 -16.92 6.50
C HIS A 138 -0.46 -18.44 6.50
N LEU A 139 0.09 -19.08 5.46
CA LEU A 139 0.12 -20.54 5.31
C LEU A 139 1.43 -21.11 5.87
N TRP A 140 2.35 -20.23 6.23
CA TRP A 140 3.63 -20.53 6.88
C TRP A 140 3.89 -19.53 8.01
N ASP A 141 4.07 -20.01 9.24
CA ASP A 141 4.13 -19.20 10.45
C ASP A 141 5.27 -18.16 10.42
N ALA A 142 6.44 -18.55 9.90
CA ALA A 142 7.58 -17.64 9.81
C ALA A 142 7.29 -16.40 8.94
N ARG A 143 6.33 -16.48 7.99
CA ARG A 143 5.91 -15.34 7.19
C ARG A 143 5.05 -14.34 7.94
N ALA A 144 4.41 -14.74 9.04
CA ALA A 144 3.64 -13.82 9.88
C ALA A 144 4.52 -12.87 10.69
N VAL A 145 5.80 -13.24 10.90
CA VAL A 145 6.74 -12.46 11.72
C VAL A 145 7.46 -11.43 10.87
N PRO A 146 7.30 -10.11 11.13
CA PRO A 146 8.03 -9.06 10.43
C PRO A 146 9.55 -9.22 10.59
N ARG A 147 10.31 -9.00 9.52
CA ARG A 147 11.77 -9.12 9.54
C ARG A 147 12.45 -8.11 10.47
N ARG A 148 11.91 -6.89 10.54
CA ARG A 148 12.46 -5.75 11.31
C ARG A 148 11.37 -5.05 12.12
N PRO A 149 10.80 -5.70 13.15
CA PRO A 149 9.67 -5.14 13.89
C PRO A 149 10.00 -3.80 14.58
N GLY A 150 11.23 -3.63 15.10
CA GLY A 150 11.68 -2.37 15.69
C GLY A 150 11.65 -1.20 14.69
N LEU A 151 12.12 -1.42 13.45
CA LEU A 151 12.07 -0.41 12.39
C LEU A 151 10.63 -0.03 12.03
N LEU A 152 9.70 -1.00 11.98
CA LEU A 152 8.29 -0.70 11.70
C LEU A 152 7.70 0.22 12.79
N CYS A 153 7.99 -0.05 14.06
CA CYS A 153 7.57 0.82 15.17
C CYS A 153 8.18 2.22 15.08
N GLU A 154 9.48 2.32 14.77
CA GLU A 154 10.19 3.59 14.60
C GLU A 154 9.56 4.45 13.48
N VAL A 155 9.32 3.85 12.31
CA VAL A 155 8.70 4.53 11.17
C VAL A 155 7.33 5.09 11.53
N LEU A 156 6.48 4.31 12.20
CA LEU A 156 5.15 4.76 12.61
C LEU A 156 5.21 5.83 13.70
N ALA A 157 6.12 5.71 14.66
CA ALA A 157 6.33 6.73 15.69
C ALA A 157 6.73 8.08 15.08
N LEU A 158 7.69 8.07 14.12
CA LEU A 158 8.09 9.26 13.40
C LEU A 158 6.96 9.88 12.59
N ALA A 159 6.20 9.07 11.87
CA ALA A 159 5.06 9.53 11.06
C ALA A 159 4.00 10.22 11.96
N ASN A 160 3.65 9.61 13.09
CA ASN A 160 2.69 10.16 14.05
C ASN A 160 3.20 11.46 14.69
N ALA A 161 4.48 11.55 15.07
CA ALA A 161 5.08 12.77 15.61
C ALA A 161 5.02 13.94 14.62
N ARG A 162 5.26 13.67 13.32
CA ARG A 162 5.17 14.69 12.25
C ARG A 162 3.73 15.14 11.99
N ARG A 163 2.74 14.29 12.18
CA ARG A 163 1.32 14.65 12.14
C ARG A 163 0.94 15.57 13.30
N ALA A 164 1.27 15.19 14.51
CA ALA A 164 0.96 15.97 15.73
C ALA A 164 1.56 17.39 15.69
N GLY A 165 2.79 17.54 15.18
CA GLY A 165 3.43 18.86 15.03
C GLY A 165 2.67 19.80 14.06
N LEU A 166 1.99 19.25 13.04
CA LEU A 166 1.15 20.05 12.14
C LEU A 166 -0.18 20.48 12.81
N GLU A 167 -0.78 19.63 13.59
CA GLU A 167 -2.03 19.93 14.31
C GLU A 167 -1.80 21.04 15.34
N GLN A 168 -0.68 21.03 16.05
CA GLN A 168 -0.27 22.08 17.00
C GLN A 168 0.06 23.40 16.30
N GLY A 169 0.79 23.38 15.19
CA GLY A 169 1.13 24.57 14.40
C GLY A 169 -0.11 25.26 13.82
N THR A 170 -1.12 24.50 13.36
CA THR A 170 -2.39 25.05 12.87
C THR A 170 -3.29 25.57 13.98
N ALA A 171 -3.24 25.00 15.19
CA ALA A 171 -3.97 25.50 16.35
C ALA A 171 -3.40 26.86 16.83
N CYS A 172 -2.09 26.98 16.86
CA CYS A 172 -1.41 28.23 17.25
C CYS A 172 -1.68 29.39 16.26
N ALA A 173 -1.74 29.08 14.94
CA ALA A 173 -2.04 30.07 13.92
C ALA A 173 -3.48 30.58 13.93
N ARG A 174 -4.43 29.82 14.51
CA ARG A 174 -5.85 30.25 14.66
C ARG A 174 -6.10 31.15 15.88
N HIS A 175 -5.14 31.25 16.79
CA HIS A 175 -5.20 32.12 17.99
C HIS A 175 -4.23 33.29 17.85
N GLY A 176 -4.12 33.85 16.63
CA GLY A 176 -3.16 34.86 16.25
C GLY A 176 -3.27 36.18 16.97
N SER A 177 -2.22 36.57 17.60
CA SER A 177 -1.91 37.93 18.03
C SER A 177 -1.54 38.77 16.78
N GLN A 178 -2.00 40.02 16.74
CA GLN A 178 -1.65 41.01 15.71
C GLN A 178 -0.14 41.22 15.62
N PRO A 179 0.42 41.55 14.45
CA PRO A 179 1.84 41.87 14.34
C PRO A 179 2.11 43.26 14.90
N SER A 180 2.99 43.36 15.88
CA SER A 180 3.67 44.59 16.24
C SER A 180 4.84 44.84 15.28
N ASP A 181 4.87 46.01 14.71
CA ASP A 181 5.98 46.59 13.91
C ASP A 181 7.32 46.41 14.61
N ALA A 182 8.32 45.88 13.96
CA ALA A 182 9.69 46.37 14.03
C ALA A 182 10.64 45.62 13.07
N THR A 183 11.33 46.41 12.30
CA THR A 183 12.74 46.34 11.84
C THR A 183 13.08 45.39 10.67
N SER A 184 13.43 46.06 9.60
CA SER A 184 14.22 45.65 8.44
C SER A 184 15.40 44.73 8.78
N GLY A 185 15.32 43.47 8.40
CA GLY A 185 16.42 42.57 8.25
C GLY A 185 16.40 42.05 6.83
N THR A 186 17.48 42.28 6.09
CA THR A 186 17.74 41.80 4.74
C THR A 186 17.61 40.29 4.75
N GLN A 187 16.45 39.75 4.35
CA GLN A 187 16.30 38.34 4.09
C GLN A 187 17.07 38.05 2.81
N GLU A 188 18.17 37.32 2.93
CA GLU A 188 18.73 36.56 1.83
C GLU A 188 17.61 35.68 1.27
N ILE A 189 17.16 36.01 0.07
CA ILE A 189 16.21 35.20 -0.67
C ILE A 189 16.95 33.93 -1.07
N GLU A 190 16.83 32.86 -0.24
CA GLU A 190 17.21 31.54 -0.70
C GLU A 190 16.48 31.28 -2.04
N PRO A 191 17.21 30.85 -3.08
CA PRO A 191 16.59 30.59 -4.36
C PRO A 191 15.50 29.52 -4.15
N LYS A 192 14.23 29.91 -4.39
CA LYS A 192 13.11 28.96 -4.40
C LYS A 192 13.52 27.78 -5.27
N PRO A 193 13.51 26.54 -4.77
CA PRO A 193 13.88 25.39 -5.58
C PRO A 193 12.95 25.39 -6.81
N LYS A 194 13.54 25.30 -8.01
CA LYS A 194 12.82 25.14 -9.27
C LYS A 194 11.99 23.85 -9.19
N THR A 195 10.76 23.96 -8.73
CA THR A 195 9.82 22.86 -8.62
C THR A 195 8.93 22.91 -9.85
N GLY A 196 9.19 22.06 -10.82
CA GLY A 196 8.37 21.92 -12.02
C GLY A 196 6.88 21.76 -11.71
N ARG A 197 6.02 22.03 -12.68
CA ARG A 197 4.57 21.86 -12.56
C ARG A 197 4.21 20.37 -12.48
N VAL A 198 3.17 20.01 -11.71
CA VAL A 198 2.56 18.69 -11.78
C VAL A 198 1.71 18.59 -13.05
N ILE A 199 1.91 17.56 -13.83
CA ILE A 199 1.14 17.26 -15.05
C ILE A 199 0.52 15.87 -14.97
N GLU A 200 -0.61 15.68 -15.65
CA GLU A 200 -1.17 14.36 -15.94
C GLU A 200 -0.37 13.74 -17.10
N LEU A 201 0.09 12.50 -16.92
CA LEU A 201 0.88 11.80 -17.92
C LEU A 201 -0.03 11.01 -18.87
N ASN A 202 0.36 10.94 -20.13
CA ASN A 202 -0.29 10.17 -21.18
C ASN A 202 0.65 9.08 -21.70
N PRO A 203 0.23 8.19 -22.62
CA PRO A 203 1.05 7.11 -23.13
C PRO A 203 2.41 7.54 -23.74
N ASP A 204 2.54 8.76 -24.27
CA ASP A 204 3.80 9.27 -24.80
C ASP A 204 4.88 9.45 -23.72
N HIS A 205 4.45 9.62 -22.47
CA HIS A 205 5.34 9.72 -21.30
C HIS A 205 5.78 8.36 -20.74
N ALA A 206 5.20 7.24 -21.20
CA ALA A 206 5.49 5.91 -20.65
C ALA A 206 6.97 5.53 -20.66
N PRO A 207 7.78 5.84 -21.72
CA PRO A 207 9.21 5.55 -21.70
C PRO A 207 9.98 6.33 -20.62
N ALA A 208 9.63 7.60 -20.38
CA ALA A 208 10.26 8.41 -19.33
C ALA A 208 9.87 7.92 -17.94
N LEU A 209 8.60 7.54 -17.77
CA LEU A 209 8.08 6.98 -16.53
C LEU A 209 8.74 5.64 -16.20
N ALA A 210 8.89 4.74 -17.18
CA ALA A 210 9.57 3.46 -17.00
C ALA A 210 11.04 3.64 -16.56
N ARG A 211 11.76 4.63 -17.14
CA ARG A 211 13.13 4.97 -16.70
C ARG A 211 13.16 5.45 -15.25
N LEU A 212 12.22 6.30 -14.84
CA LEU A 212 12.12 6.78 -13.45
C LEU A 212 11.87 5.62 -12.49
N TYR A 213 10.95 4.73 -12.83
CA TYR A 213 10.63 3.55 -11.99
C TYR A 213 11.80 2.57 -11.92
N ALA A 214 12.49 2.31 -13.02
CA ALA A 214 13.67 1.45 -13.04
C ALA A 214 14.83 2.00 -12.18
N ALA A 215 14.97 3.34 -12.14
CA ALA A 215 15.95 4.00 -11.27
C ALA A 215 15.55 4.03 -9.78
N THR A 216 14.25 3.81 -9.47
CA THR A 216 13.72 3.95 -8.11
C THR A 216 13.43 2.61 -7.45
N PHE A 217 12.90 1.64 -8.19
CA PHE A 217 12.44 0.34 -7.69
C PHE A 217 13.33 -0.79 -8.19
N ALA A 218 14.06 -1.43 -7.28
CA ALA A 218 14.85 -2.61 -7.61
C ALA A 218 13.96 -3.81 -7.99
N THR A 219 12.83 -3.99 -7.30
CA THR A 219 11.75 -4.93 -7.63
C THR A 219 10.41 -4.27 -7.39
N TYR A 220 9.39 -4.67 -8.16
CA TYR A 220 8.04 -4.16 -8.04
C TYR A 220 7.02 -5.28 -8.36
N PRO A 221 5.83 -5.31 -7.73
CA PRO A 221 4.85 -6.38 -7.93
C PRO A 221 4.21 -6.40 -9.32
N PHE A 222 4.34 -5.32 -10.08
CA PHE A 222 3.86 -5.18 -11.46
C PHE A 222 5.01 -4.79 -12.38
N PRO A 223 4.91 -5.01 -13.71
CA PRO A 223 6.00 -4.73 -14.65
C PRO A 223 6.11 -3.23 -14.99
N VAL A 224 6.25 -2.36 -13.97
CA VAL A 224 6.32 -0.89 -14.14
C VAL A 224 7.58 -0.40 -14.87
N HIS A 225 8.52 -1.29 -15.15
CA HIS A 225 9.70 -0.99 -15.96
C HIS A 225 9.45 -1.18 -17.47
N ASP A 226 8.28 -1.73 -17.86
CA ASP A 226 7.86 -1.91 -19.24
C ASP A 226 6.98 -0.72 -19.69
N PRO A 227 7.45 0.11 -20.64
CA PRO A 227 6.66 1.22 -21.17
C PRO A 227 5.33 0.78 -21.78
N ALA A 228 5.28 -0.42 -22.40
CA ALA A 228 4.05 -0.92 -22.99
C ALA A 228 3.00 -1.28 -21.93
N TYR A 229 3.42 -1.81 -20.79
CA TYR A 229 2.54 -2.02 -19.65
C TYR A 229 1.98 -0.70 -19.12
N LEU A 230 2.84 0.32 -18.92
CA LEU A 230 2.40 1.63 -18.43
C LEU A 230 1.43 2.31 -19.39
N ALA A 231 1.69 2.27 -20.69
CA ALA A 231 0.79 2.81 -21.70
C ALA A 231 -0.58 2.12 -21.68
N ARG A 232 -0.61 0.78 -21.54
CA ARG A 232 -1.87 0.02 -21.38
C ARG A 232 -2.61 0.40 -20.10
N SER A 233 -1.90 0.50 -18.96
CA SER A 233 -2.50 0.90 -17.68
C SER A 233 -3.15 2.29 -17.77
N MET A 234 -2.51 3.24 -18.47
CA MET A 234 -3.10 4.56 -18.74
C MET A 234 -4.36 4.45 -19.60
N ALA A 235 -4.35 3.63 -20.64
CA ALA A 235 -5.52 3.39 -21.49
C ALA A 235 -6.67 2.69 -20.74
N GLU A 236 -6.36 1.88 -19.73
CA GLU A 236 -7.31 1.21 -18.83
C GLU A 236 -7.81 2.10 -17.69
N GLY A 237 -7.36 3.36 -17.62
CA GLY A 237 -7.86 4.37 -16.70
C GLY A 237 -7.06 4.57 -15.42
N VAL A 238 -5.86 4.01 -15.30
CA VAL A 238 -4.94 4.38 -14.22
C VAL A 238 -4.41 5.79 -14.50
N LEU A 239 -4.56 6.68 -13.52
CA LEU A 239 -4.13 8.07 -13.64
C LEU A 239 -2.67 8.21 -13.19
N PHE A 240 -1.79 8.60 -14.09
CA PHE A 240 -0.40 8.89 -13.76
C PHE A 240 -0.14 10.40 -13.76
N HIS A 241 0.61 10.87 -12.77
CA HIS A 241 1.02 12.26 -12.65
C HIS A 241 2.52 12.36 -12.47
N GLY A 242 3.13 13.38 -13.05
CA GLY A 242 4.57 13.59 -12.99
C GLY A 242 4.95 15.03 -12.73
N ILE A 243 6.20 15.21 -12.29
CA ILE A 243 6.89 16.51 -12.21
C ILE A 243 8.08 16.41 -13.16
N ALA A 244 8.10 17.24 -14.19
CA ALA A 244 9.20 17.29 -15.15
C ALA A 244 10.35 18.19 -14.68
N ASP A 245 11.53 17.95 -15.22
CA ASP A 245 12.71 18.79 -15.01
C ASP A 245 12.68 19.97 -16.01
N GLY A 246 12.43 21.19 -15.52
CA GLY A 246 12.39 22.42 -16.32
C GLY A 246 10.99 22.95 -16.62
N ASP A 247 10.94 24.26 -17.00
CA ASP A 247 9.72 24.98 -17.33
C ASP A 247 9.19 24.69 -18.75
N ASP A 248 9.89 23.86 -19.56
CA ASP A 248 9.64 23.68 -20.98
C ASP A 248 8.65 22.54 -21.25
N LEU A 249 7.38 22.72 -20.90
CA LEU A 249 6.26 21.86 -21.36
C LEU A 249 5.38 22.55 -22.41
N HIS A 250 5.77 23.71 -22.92
CA HIS A 250 5.16 24.30 -24.11
C HIS A 250 6.06 23.98 -25.32
N GLY A 251 5.62 22.93 -26.06
CA GLY A 251 6.26 22.57 -27.31
C GLY A 251 6.28 23.74 -28.29
N HIS A 252 7.46 24.28 -28.51
CA HIS A 252 7.92 24.80 -29.78
C HIS A 252 9.45 24.72 -29.79
N ASP A 253 9.96 23.78 -30.59
CA ASP A 253 11.29 23.87 -31.22
C ASP A 253 12.54 23.76 -30.32
N SER A 254 12.66 22.70 -29.58
CA SER A 254 14.00 22.26 -29.11
C SER A 254 14.13 20.75 -29.33
N GLY A 255 15.20 20.38 -30.05
CA GLY A 255 15.48 19.02 -30.53
C GLY A 255 15.39 17.90 -29.46
N PRO A 256 15.50 16.64 -29.85
CA PRO A 256 14.94 15.47 -29.18
C PRO A 256 15.61 14.99 -27.86
N THR A 257 16.31 15.81 -27.07
CA THR A 257 17.23 15.24 -26.07
C THR A 257 17.28 15.83 -24.65
N ARG A 258 16.48 16.81 -24.22
CA ARG A 258 16.57 17.30 -22.82
C ARG A 258 15.28 17.56 -22.05
N GLY A 259 14.10 17.56 -22.65
CA GLY A 259 12.84 18.01 -22.05
C GLY A 259 11.93 16.92 -21.42
N ASN A 260 12.27 15.64 -21.47
CA ASN A 260 11.34 14.54 -21.16
C ASN A 260 11.68 13.73 -19.90
N ASP A 261 12.57 14.19 -19.05
CA ASP A 261 12.94 13.46 -17.85
C ASP A 261 12.05 13.86 -16.66
N LEU A 262 11.42 12.85 -16.07
CA LEU A 262 10.60 13.04 -14.86
C LEU A 262 11.47 13.08 -13.60
N LEU A 263 11.29 14.09 -12.77
CA LEU A 263 11.91 14.21 -11.44
C LEU A 263 11.17 13.35 -10.41
N ALA A 264 9.85 13.30 -10.53
CA ALA A 264 8.99 12.49 -9.67
C ALA A 264 7.72 12.11 -10.41
N ALA A 265 7.13 10.98 -10.03
CA ALA A 265 5.83 10.53 -10.53
C ALA A 265 5.09 9.75 -9.43
N ALA A 266 3.78 9.63 -9.62
CA ALA A 266 2.91 8.75 -8.84
C ALA A 266 1.68 8.39 -9.67
N SER A 267 0.93 7.36 -9.24
CA SER A 267 -0.30 6.96 -9.88
C SER A 267 -1.48 6.89 -8.92
N ALA A 268 -2.70 6.93 -9.49
CA ALA A 268 -3.93 6.66 -8.77
C ALA A 268 -4.75 5.61 -9.51
N GLU A 269 -5.00 4.48 -8.85
CA GLU A 269 -5.89 3.43 -9.33
C GLU A 269 -7.30 3.68 -8.81
N VAL A 270 -8.22 3.99 -9.72
CA VAL A 270 -9.58 4.42 -9.40
C VAL A 270 -10.55 3.26 -9.45
N ASP A 271 -11.26 3.02 -8.35
CA ASP A 271 -12.38 2.09 -8.27
C ASP A 271 -13.71 2.87 -8.18
N MET A 272 -14.35 3.11 -9.33
CA MET A 272 -15.62 3.83 -9.41
C MET A 272 -16.77 3.08 -8.73
N ALA A 273 -16.71 1.74 -8.67
CA ALA A 273 -17.75 0.94 -8.02
C ALA A 273 -17.75 1.15 -6.50
N TRP A 274 -16.57 1.27 -5.91
CA TRP A 274 -16.39 1.56 -4.48
C TRP A 274 -16.26 3.05 -4.19
N ARG A 275 -16.08 3.90 -5.21
CA ARG A 275 -15.77 5.33 -5.08
C ARG A 275 -14.55 5.57 -4.21
N CYS A 276 -13.51 4.75 -4.40
CA CYS A 276 -12.22 4.88 -3.73
C CYS A 276 -11.09 4.88 -4.76
N ALA A 277 -9.91 5.37 -4.35
CA ALA A 277 -8.71 5.32 -5.18
C ALA A 277 -7.49 4.97 -4.35
N GLU A 278 -6.64 4.09 -4.88
CA GLU A 278 -5.31 3.82 -4.34
C GLU A 278 -4.31 4.83 -4.87
N MET A 279 -3.63 5.54 -3.97
CA MET A 279 -2.53 6.44 -4.28
C MET A 279 -1.23 5.65 -4.19
N THR A 280 -0.62 5.34 -5.33
CA THR A 280 0.47 4.36 -5.41
C THR A 280 1.63 4.81 -6.30
N ASP A 281 2.63 3.96 -6.51
CA ASP A 281 3.76 4.12 -7.45
C ASP A 281 4.61 5.39 -7.26
N PHE A 282 4.68 5.93 -6.03
CA PHE A 282 5.46 7.13 -5.76
C PHE A 282 6.95 6.91 -5.98
N ALA A 283 7.48 7.55 -7.01
CA ALA A 283 8.89 7.57 -7.35
C ALA A 283 9.43 9.01 -7.35
N THR A 284 10.63 9.21 -6.82
CA THR A 284 11.32 10.51 -6.86
C THR A 284 12.80 10.26 -7.07
N ARG A 285 13.39 10.89 -8.07
CA ARG A 285 14.84 10.83 -8.31
C ARG A 285 15.61 11.26 -7.07
N PRO A 286 16.77 10.64 -6.76
CA PRO A 286 17.56 10.96 -5.58
C PRO A 286 17.83 12.47 -5.40
N GLU A 287 18.18 13.17 -6.49
CA GLU A 287 18.50 14.61 -6.51
C GLU A 287 17.28 15.51 -6.28
N ALA A 288 16.06 15.00 -6.47
CA ALA A 288 14.81 15.73 -6.23
C ALA A 288 14.15 15.41 -4.88
N ARG A 289 14.73 14.49 -4.09
CA ARG A 289 14.19 14.12 -2.77
C ARG A 289 14.32 15.27 -1.78
N GLY A 290 13.49 15.24 -0.73
CA GLY A 290 13.49 16.28 0.32
C GLY A 290 12.80 17.59 -0.07
N ARG A 291 12.40 17.77 -1.35
CA ARG A 291 11.79 19.00 -1.88
C ARG A 291 10.26 18.98 -1.92
N GLY A 292 9.61 17.99 -1.28
CA GLY A 292 8.15 17.89 -1.17
C GLY A 292 7.44 17.39 -2.43
N ALA A 293 8.15 16.84 -3.43
CA ALA A 293 7.57 16.35 -4.68
C ALA A 293 6.44 15.33 -4.45
N ALA A 294 6.66 14.32 -3.60
CA ALA A 294 5.65 13.30 -3.30
C ALA A 294 4.37 13.89 -2.69
N LEU A 295 4.49 14.86 -1.77
CA LEU A 295 3.33 15.52 -1.16
C LEU A 295 2.56 16.36 -2.18
N ARG A 296 3.25 17.03 -3.09
CA ARG A 296 2.63 17.82 -4.17
C ARG A 296 1.87 16.93 -5.15
N LEU A 297 2.48 15.80 -5.58
CA LEU A 297 1.82 14.80 -6.41
C LEU A 297 0.57 14.26 -5.71
N LEU A 298 0.68 13.86 -4.45
CA LEU A 298 -0.44 13.35 -3.66
C LEU A 298 -1.60 14.35 -3.61
N ARG A 299 -1.34 15.62 -3.29
CA ARG A 299 -2.38 16.66 -3.24
C ARG A 299 -3.06 16.89 -4.59
N HIS A 300 -2.27 16.90 -5.67
CA HIS A 300 -2.81 17.05 -7.01
C HIS A 300 -3.70 15.87 -7.41
N MET A 301 -3.27 14.64 -7.11
CA MET A 301 -4.05 13.43 -7.36
C MET A 301 -5.33 13.38 -6.52
N GLU A 302 -5.26 13.74 -5.22
CA GLU A 302 -6.45 13.84 -4.35
C GLU A 302 -7.51 14.76 -4.99
N GLU A 303 -7.11 15.93 -5.45
CA GLU A 303 -8.01 16.87 -6.09
C GLU A 303 -8.56 16.32 -7.41
N ARG A 304 -7.74 15.65 -8.21
CA ARG A 304 -8.15 15.03 -9.47
C ARG A 304 -9.21 13.94 -9.26
N VAL A 305 -8.96 12.99 -8.34
CA VAL A 305 -9.91 11.90 -8.08
C VAL A 305 -11.16 12.40 -7.33
N ARG A 306 -11.05 13.42 -6.49
CA ARG A 306 -12.19 14.09 -5.84
C ARG A 306 -13.17 14.64 -6.89
N ARG A 307 -12.69 15.32 -7.93
CA ARG A 307 -13.52 15.79 -9.04
C ARG A 307 -14.19 14.66 -9.82
N MET A 308 -13.67 13.44 -9.76
CA MET A 308 -14.32 12.24 -10.31
C MET A 308 -15.37 11.63 -9.37
N GLY A 309 -15.60 12.23 -8.20
CA GLY A 309 -16.56 11.73 -7.21
C GLY A 309 -16.04 10.62 -6.31
N ILE A 310 -14.71 10.47 -6.21
CA ILE A 310 -14.08 9.57 -5.25
C ILE A 310 -14.19 10.13 -3.83
N LEU A 311 -14.59 9.28 -2.89
CA LEU A 311 -14.84 9.66 -1.49
C LEU A 311 -13.71 9.26 -0.55
N THR A 312 -12.94 8.24 -0.91
CA THR A 312 -11.87 7.71 -0.06
C THR A 312 -10.61 7.47 -0.87
N ALA A 313 -9.52 8.15 -0.50
CA ALA A 313 -8.18 7.84 -0.95
C ALA A 313 -7.50 6.92 0.06
N TYR A 314 -6.80 5.90 -0.41
CA TYR A 314 -5.98 5.01 0.42
C TYR A 314 -4.65 4.71 -0.27
N THR A 315 -3.74 4.10 0.45
CA THR A 315 -2.46 3.62 -0.08
C THR A 315 -2.00 2.39 0.67
N ILE A 316 -1.19 1.58 0.00
CA ILE A 316 -0.46 0.44 0.57
C ILE A 316 1.03 0.78 0.47
N ALA A 317 1.54 1.48 1.47
CA ALA A 317 2.92 2.00 1.48
C ALA A 317 3.89 1.01 2.15
N ARG A 318 5.16 0.96 1.68
CA ARG A 318 6.22 0.19 2.34
C ARG A 318 6.33 0.59 3.80
N ALA A 319 6.16 -0.37 4.72
CA ALA A 319 6.18 -0.10 6.16
C ALA A 319 7.56 0.37 6.66
N GLU A 320 8.63 0.00 5.96
CA GLU A 320 10.00 0.39 6.26
C GLU A 320 10.41 1.76 5.65
N SER A 321 9.55 2.39 4.85
CA SER A 321 9.83 3.69 4.23
C SER A 321 9.47 4.85 5.13
N HIS A 322 10.43 5.43 5.86
CA HIS A 322 10.22 6.65 6.64
C HIS A 322 9.58 7.77 5.82
N ALA A 323 10.13 8.03 4.62
CA ALA A 323 9.70 9.14 3.78
C ALA A 323 8.21 9.05 3.41
N MET A 324 7.76 7.88 2.92
CA MET A 324 6.38 7.74 2.44
C MET A 324 5.36 7.73 3.59
N ASN A 325 5.65 7.04 4.70
CA ASN A 325 4.77 7.08 5.87
C ASN A 325 4.62 8.50 6.43
N VAL A 326 5.70 9.28 6.46
CA VAL A 326 5.66 10.71 6.86
C VAL A 326 4.86 11.54 5.86
N VAL A 327 4.98 11.30 4.55
CA VAL A 327 4.20 12.02 3.51
C VAL A 327 2.70 11.81 3.74
N PHE A 328 2.25 10.56 3.91
CA PHE A 328 0.84 10.26 4.14
C PHE A 328 0.33 10.81 5.47
N ALA A 329 1.09 10.66 6.55
CA ALA A 329 0.73 11.23 7.86
C ALA A 329 0.59 12.76 7.79
N ARG A 330 1.54 13.47 7.15
CA ARG A 330 1.48 14.93 6.92
C ARG A 330 0.36 15.34 5.99
N ALA A 331 -0.07 14.48 5.08
CA ALA A 331 -1.22 14.73 4.23
C ALA A 331 -2.56 14.56 4.96
N GLY A 332 -2.54 14.13 6.24
CA GLY A 332 -3.74 13.92 7.04
C GLY A 332 -4.37 12.54 6.87
N TYR A 333 -3.60 11.57 6.36
CA TYR A 333 -4.04 10.18 6.32
C TYR A 333 -3.99 9.55 7.72
N THR A 334 -4.88 8.61 7.94
CA THR A 334 -4.97 7.79 9.16
C THR A 334 -4.47 6.38 8.86
N LEU A 335 -3.70 5.79 9.77
CA LEU A 335 -3.25 4.40 9.66
C LEU A 335 -4.44 3.45 9.86
N ALA A 336 -4.68 2.56 8.91
CA ALA A 336 -5.73 1.55 8.96
C ALA A 336 -5.22 0.20 9.50
N GLY A 337 -3.93 -0.08 9.36
CA GLY A 337 -3.28 -1.30 9.80
C GLY A 337 -2.01 -1.62 9.02
N THR A 338 -1.39 -2.76 9.33
CA THR A 338 -0.15 -3.22 8.71
C THR A 338 -0.31 -4.63 8.17
N LEU A 339 0.01 -4.81 6.89
CA LEU A 339 0.01 -6.08 6.17
C LEU A 339 1.41 -6.70 6.31
N HIS A 340 1.56 -7.73 7.15
CA HIS A 340 2.88 -8.29 7.44
C HIS A 340 3.43 -9.11 6.26
N ASN A 341 4.69 -8.82 5.87
CA ASN A 341 5.42 -9.50 4.80
C ASN A 341 4.57 -9.73 3.54
N ASN A 342 3.83 -8.70 3.11
CA ASN A 342 2.79 -8.83 2.09
C ASN A 342 3.30 -8.77 0.67
N THR A 343 4.32 -7.95 0.38
CA THR A 343 4.70 -7.59 -0.98
C THR A 343 6.21 -7.69 -1.17
N ASN A 344 6.64 -8.27 -2.29
CA ASN A 344 8.05 -8.23 -2.71
C ASN A 344 8.32 -6.88 -3.37
N ILE A 345 9.08 -6.06 -2.67
CA ILE A 345 9.46 -4.71 -3.10
C ILE A 345 10.83 -4.37 -2.49
N GLY A 346 11.68 -3.65 -3.25
CA GLY A 346 13.01 -3.31 -2.75
C GLY A 346 13.95 -4.51 -2.55
N GLY A 347 13.75 -5.60 -3.30
CA GLY A 347 14.59 -6.79 -3.27
C GLY A 347 14.14 -7.89 -2.30
N GLY A 348 12.97 -7.79 -1.69
CA GLY A 348 12.46 -8.82 -0.79
C GLY A 348 11.02 -8.61 -0.32
N LEU A 349 10.52 -9.58 0.44
CA LEU A 349 9.19 -9.46 1.06
C LEU A 349 9.24 -8.43 2.19
N GLU A 350 8.37 -7.43 2.10
CA GLU A 350 8.22 -6.37 3.10
C GLU A 350 6.80 -6.30 3.63
N SER A 351 6.68 -5.79 4.85
CA SER A 351 5.40 -5.38 5.42
C SER A 351 4.95 -4.06 4.79
N MET A 352 3.64 -3.86 4.72
CA MET A 352 3.04 -2.68 4.11
C MET A 352 2.08 -2.02 5.09
N ASN A 353 2.11 -0.69 5.21
CA ASN A 353 1.16 0.08 5.99
C ASN A 353 0.02 0.56 5.09
N VAL A 354 -1.20 0.33 5.52
CA VAL A 354 -2.39 0.87 4.86
C VAL A 354 -2.75 2.19 5.52
N TRP A 355 -2.73 3.27 4.72
CA TRP A 355 -3.17 4.60 5.16
C TRP A 355 -4.40 5.01 4.36
N TYR A 356 -5.31 5.77 4.94
CA TYR A 356 -6.50 6.28 4.24
C TYR A 356 -6.86 7.70 4.66
N ARG A 357 -7.60 8.37 3.78
CA ARG A 357 -8.18 9.69 4.00
C ARG A 357 -9.52 9.78 3.30
N HIS A 358 -10.54 10.31 4.00
CA HIS A 358 -11.77 10.70 3.35
C HIS A 358 -11.58 12.03 2.64
N LEU A 359 -12.03 12.09 1.39
CA LEU A 359 -12.00 13.30 0.59
C LEU A 359 -13.34 14.02 0.79
N PRO A 360 -13.34 15.33 1.09
CA PRO A 360 -14.57 16.10 1.23
C PRO A 360 -15.31 16.10 -0.12
N GLU A 361 -16.66 16.08 -0.07
CA GLU A 361 -17.51 16.19 -1.25
C GLU A 361 -17.37 17.56 -1.95
#